data_3de23ccc6fb4f28e19019f4a0630f26b
#
_entry.id   3de23ccc6fb4f28e19019f4a0630f26b
#
_cell.length_a   1.000
_cell.length_b   1.000
_cell.length_c   1.000
_cell.angle_alpha   90.00
_cell.angle_beta   90.00
_cell.angle_gamma   90.00
#
_symmetry.space_group_name_H-M   'P 1'
#
loop_
_entity.id
_entity.type
_entity.pdbx_description
1 polymer ?
#
loop_
_entity_poly.entity_id
_entity_poly.type
_entity_poly.pdbx_seq_one_letter_code
_entity_poly.pdbx_strand_id
1 'polypeptide(L)'
;WETTPDGREGFQNIFLRRGFSTYLVDQPRRGNAGRGTEPAAITPAFDEETWFNRFRVGIWPDYFEGVQFSRDPGALDQFFRQMTPNIGPVDFEVYSDGYAALFDKVGPAVFVTHSQGGPVGWFTLRKTKNIRAIVSYEPGGQVPFPEGQVPQEGQYVTRSNTSEGIE
;
A
#
# COMPACT_ATOMS: atom_id res chain seq x y z
N TRP A 1 -2.28 8.46 3.47
CA TRP A 1 -3.70 8.47 3.82
C TRP A 1 -4.17 9.82 4.33
N GLU A 2 -3.30 10.59 5.00
CA GLU A 2 -3.65 11.89 5.58
C GLU A 2 -3.71 13.00 4.54
N THR A 3 -2.64 13.11 3.72
CA THR A 3 -2.52 14.05 2.61
C THR A 3 -1.84 13.41 1.41
N THR A 4 -1.97 14.04 0.26
CA THR A 4 -1.15 13.73 -0.93
C THR A 4 0.14 14.53 -0.90
N PRO A 5 1.20 14.15 -1.67
CA PRO A 5 2.46 14.89 -1.73
C PRO A 5 2.30 16.35 -2.19
N ASP A 6 1.30 16.63 -3.00
CA ASP A 6 0.94 17.98 -3.47
C ASP A 6 -0.02 18.74 -2.55
N GLY A 7 -0.23 18.21 -1.32
CA GLY A 7 -0.97 18.89 -0.25
C GLY A 7 -2.50 18.77 -0.32
N ARG A 8 -3.04 17.95 -1.21
CA ARG A 8 -4.48 17.67 -1.22
C ARG A 8 -4.88 16.80 -0.05
N GLU A 9 -6.15 16.80 0.27
CA GLU A 9 -6.73 16.01 1.34
C GLU A 9 -6.70 14.51 1.03
N GLY A 10 -6.29 13.71 2.00
CA GLY A 10 -6.28 12.26 1.91
C GLY A 10 -7.57 11.60 2.41
N PHE A 11 -7.66 10.29 2.26
CA PHE A 11 -8.84 9.50 2.62
C PHE A 11 -9.22 9.61 4.10
N GLN A 12 -8.24 9.74 5.00
CA GLN A 12 -8.52 9.90 6.43
C GLN A 12 -9.48 11.05 6.69
N ASN A 13 -9.17 12.24 6.18
CA ASN A 13 -9.98 13.44 6.40
C ASN A 13 -11.35 13.31 5.73
N ILE A 14 -11.40 12.70 4.53
CA ILE A 14 -12.66 12.44 3.83
C ILE A 14 -13.57 11.53 4.65
N PHE A 15 -13.04 10.45 5.23
CA PHE A 15 -13.82 9.53 6.05
C PHE A 15 -14.28 10.17 7.34
N LEU A 16 -13.42 10.92 8.03
CA LEU A 16 -13.76 11.64 9.25
C LEU A 16 -14.90 12.64 9.03
N ARG A 17 -14.86 13.43 7.94
CA ARG A 17 -15.95 14.35 7.60
C ARG A 17 -17.26 13.64 7.30
N ARG A 18 -17.20 12.40 6.86
CA ARG A 18 -18.40 11.56 6.62
C ARG A 18 -18.87 10.82 7.87
N GLY A 19 -18.27 11.09 9.02
CA GLY A 19 -18.69 10.53 10.31
C GLY A 19 -18.12 9.14 10.61
N PHE A 20 -17.13 8.67 9.85
CA PHE A 20 -16.47 7.39 10.14
C PHE A 20 -15.28 7.59 11.10
N SER A 21 -15.22 6.77 12.15
CA SER A 21 -14.00 6.64 12.94
C SER A 21 -12.90 5.99 12.09
N THR A 22 -11.70 6.54 12.15
CA THR A 22 -10.58 6.10 11.31
C THR A 22 -9.37 5.75 12.16
N TYR A 23 -8.77 4.61 11.88
CA TYR A 23 -7.51 4.17 12.46
C TYR A 23 -6.48 4.09 11.34
N LEU A 24 -5.39 4.84 11.45
CA LEU A 24 -4.23 4.70 10.60
C LEU A 24 -3.23 3.78 11.28
N VAL A 25 -2.74 2.80 10.55
CA VAL A 25 -1.92 1.74 11.12
C VAL A 25 -0.69 1.51 10.26
N ASP A 26 0.48 1.55 10.86
CA ASP A 26 1.70 1.07 10.23
C ASP A 26 1.79 -0.46 10.34
N GLN A 27 2.32 -1.08 9.30
CA GLN A 27 2.57 -2.52 9.33
C GLN A 27 3.61 -2.84 10.41
N PRO A 28 3.50 -3.96 11.11
CA PRO A 28 4.60 -4.45 11.94
C PRO A 28 5.93 -4.42 11.19
N ARG A 29 7.00 -4.02 11.85
CA ARG A 29 8.34 -3.84 11.24
C ARG A 29 8.42 -2.72 10.20
N ARG A 30 7.51 -1.74 10.24
CA ARG A 30 7.51 -0.61 9.32
C ARG A 30 7.01 0.66 10.00
N GLY A 31 7.52 1.82 9.55
CA GLY A 31 7.06 3.11 10.02
C GLY A 31 7.15 3.29 11.54
N ASN A 32 6.08 3.78 12.12
CA ASN A 32 5.97 4.03 13.56
C ASN A 32 5.62 2.79 14.39
N ALA A 33 5.44 1.63 13.76
CA ALA A 33 5.21 0.37 14.48
C ALA A 33 6.41 -0.04 15.38
N GLY A 34 7.54 0.66 15.23
CA GLY A 34 8.71 0.46 16.05
C GLY A 34 9.55 -0.76 15.67
N ARG A 35 10.50 -1.07 16.55
CA ARG A 35 11.40 -2.21 16.34
C ARG A 35 10.67 -3.52 16.61
N GLY A 36 10.88 -4.49 15.72
CA GLY A 36 10.59 -5.89 15.99
C GLY A 36 11.61 -6.53 16.92
N THR A 37 11.40 -7.78 17.28
CA THR A 37 12.33 -8.60 18.04
C THR A 37 13.45 -9.18 17.17
N GLU A 38 13.28 -9.14 15.85
CA GLU A 38 14.25 -9.62 14.90
C GLU A 38 15.36 -8.59 14.66
N PRO A 39 16.61 -9.01 14.55
CA PRO A 39 17.68 -8.14 14.09
C PRO A 39 17.37 -7.62 12.68
N ALA A 40 17.47 -6.32 12.50
CA ALA A 40 17.27 -5.71 11.19
C ALA A 40 18.29 -4.59 10.98
N ALA A 41 18.83 -4.51 9.79
CA ALA A 41 19.65 -3.42 9.31
C ALA A 41 18.93 -2.72 8.15
N ILE A 42 18.93 -1.39 8.17
CA ILE A 42 18.47 -0.58 7.05
C ILE A 42 19.73 -0.19 6.27
N THR A 43 19.83 -0.66 5.05
CA THR A 43 20.87 -0.23 4.13
C THR A 43 20.32 0.91 3.29
N PRO A 44 20.89 2.11 3.33
CA PRO A 44 20.50 3.19 2.44
C PRO A 44 20.61 2.77 0.98
N ALA A 45 19.59 3.07 0.21
CA ALA A 45 19.57 2.81 -1.23
C ALA A 45 19.05 4.07 -1.95
N PHE A 46 19.61 4.34 -3.12
CA PHE A 46 19.18 5.45 -3.98
C PHE A 46 18.11 4.92 -4.94
N ASP A 47 16.90 4.80 -4.44
CA ASP A 47 15.79 4.15 -5.14
C ASP A 47 14.86 5.14 -5.86
N GLU A 48 15.15 6.44 -5.84
CA GLU A 48 14.28 7.49 -6.38
C GLU A 48 13.95 7.25 -7.85
N GLU A 49 14.97 6.97 -8.69
CA GLU A 49 14.78 6.66 -10.11
C GLU A 49 13.91 5.40 -10.27
N THR A 50 14.22 4.36 -9.50
CA THR A 50 13.47 3.10 -9.54
C THR A 50 12.00 3.31 -9.23
N TRP A 51 11.69 4.06 -8.18
CA TRP A 51 10.30 4.29 -7.77
C TRP A 51 9.58 5.27 -8.67
N PHE A 52 10.27 6.30 -9.20
CA PHE A 52 9.70 7.20 -10.19
C PHE A 52 9.21 6.44 -11.42
N ASN A 53 10.05 5.55 -11.95
CA ASN A 53 9.73 4.74 -13.13
C ASN A 53 8.65 3.70 -12.80
N ARG A 54 8.78 2.99 -11.67
CA ARG A 54 7.86 1.92 -11.26
C ARG A 54 6.46 2.43 -10.96
N PHE A 55 6.35 3.61 -10.38
CA PHE A 55 5.04 4.24 -10.15
C PHE A 55 4.52 5.03 -11.35
N ARG A 56 5.19 4.92 -12.49
CA ARG A 56 4.75 5.48 -13.76
C ARG A 56 4.58 7.00 -13.73
N VAL A 57 5.39 7.66 -12.94
CA VAL A 57 5.48 9.12 -12.97
C VAL A 57 6.12 9.57 -14.30
N GLY A 58 7.09 8.78 -14.79
CA GLY A 58 7.79 9.00 -16.02
C GLY A 58 8.90 7.98 -16.22
N ILE A 59 9.85 8.34 -17.06
CA ILE A 59 11.17 7.72 -17.16
C ILE A 59 12.17 8.76 -16.66
N TRP A 60 12.79 8.46 -15.53
CA TRP A 60 13.65 9.45 -14.85
C TRP A 60 14.66 10.13 -15.75
N PRO A 61 14.79 11.48 -15.70
CA PRO A 61 14.02 12.42 -14.86
C PRO A 61 12.77 12.99 -15.54
N ASP A 62 12.36 12.49 -16.69
CA ASP A 62 11.32 13.03 -17.53
C ASP A 62 9.95 12.44 -17.19
N TYR A 63 8.97 13.33 -16.98
CA TYR A 63 7.59 12.95 -16.70
C TYR A 63 6.86 12.49 -17.96
N PHE A 64 5.99 11.50 -17.84
CA PHE A 64 5.09 11.18 -18.94
C PHE A 64 4.14 12.33 -19.26
N GLU A 65 3.78 12.44 -20.53
CA GLU A 65 2.75 13.40 -20.95
C GLU A 65 1.41 13.01 -20.30
N GLY A 66 0.71 14.01 -19.75
CA GLY A 66 -0.60 13.81 -19.12
C GLY A 66 -0.60 13.09 -17.78
N VAL A 67 0.58 12.73 -17.23
CA VAL A 67 0.63 12.12 -15.90
C VAL A 67 -0.02 13.04 -14.86
N GLN A 68 -0.83 12.45 -13.98
CA GLN A 68 -1.59 13.17 -12.96
C GLN A 68 -0.76 13.45 -11.68
N PHE A 69 0.54 13.32 -11.75
CA PHE A 69 1.46 13.69 -10.69
C PHE A 69 1.88 15.17 -10.83
N SER A 70 1.96 15.88 -9.71
CA SER A 70 2.40 17.27 -9.70
C SER A 70 3.84 17.41 -10.22
N ARG A 71 4.09 18.38 -11.07
CA ARG A 71 5.44 18.71 -11.56
C ARG A 71 6.18 19.71 -10.65
N ASP A 72 5.57 20.07 -9.51
CA ASP A 72 6.24 20.85 -8.48
C ASP A 72 7.38 20.04 -7.87
N PRO A 73 8.63 20.53 -7.90
CA PRO A 73 9.76 19.83 -7.27
C PRO A 73 9.53 19.51 -5.79
N GLY A 74 8.79 20.35 -5.07
CA GLY A 74 8.43 20.11 -3.68
C GLY A 74 7.50 18.89 -3.51
N ALA A 75 6.58 18.67 -4.44
CA ALA A 75 5.71 17.50 -4.38
C ALA A 75 6.49 16.19 -4.62
N LEU A 76 7.44 16.19 -5.55
CA LEU A 76 8.30 15.04 -5.81
C LEU A 76 9.22 14.75 -4.61
N ASP A 77 9.82 15.76 -4.01
CA ASP A 77 10.64 15.61 -2.79
C ASP A 77 9.81 15.00 -1.64
N GLN A 78 8.60 15.50 -1.41
CA GLN A 78 7.70 14.93 -0.40
C GLN A 78 7.27 13.49 -0.72
N PHE A 79 7.07 13.19 -2.00
CA PHE A 79 6.76 11.82 -2.42
C PHE A 79 7.89 10.85 -2.05
N PHE A 80 9.14 11.22 -2.26
CA PHE A 80 10.28 10.38 -1.86
C PHE A 80 10.46 10.32 -0.35
N ARG A 81 10.30 11.43 0.37
CA ARG A 81 10.44 11.49 1.83
C ARG A 81 9.43 10.65 2.59
N GLN A 82 8.22 10.43 2.05
CA GLN A 82 7.22 9.57 2.70
C GLN A 82 7.54 8.09 2.63
N MET A 83 8.48 7.67 1.77
CA MET A 83 8.83 6.26 1.62
C MET A 83 9.50 5.75 2.89
N THR A 84 8.91 4.68 3.45
CA THR A 84 9.34 4.12 4.72
C THR A 84 9.94 2.74 4.49
N PRO A 85 11.18 2.48 4.93
CA PRO A 85 11.79 1.16 4.77
C PRO A 85 11.11 0.12 5.64
N ASN A 86 11.18 -1.13 5.22
CA ASN A 86 10.93 -2.26 6.11
C ASN A 86 12.14 -2.45 7.04
N ILE A 87 11.89 -2.60 8.33
CA ILE A 87 12.92 -2.84 9.35
C ILE A 87 12.98 -4.32 9.75
N GLY A 88 12.79 -5.20 8.78
CA GLY A 88 12.82 -6.64 8.92
C GLY A 88 12.24 -7.32 7.69
N PRO A 89 12.26 -8.65 7.64
CA PRO A 89 11.71 -9.40 6.53
C PRO A 89 10.20 -9.17 6.41
N VAL A 90 9.70 -9.19 5.17
CA VAL A 90 8.26 -9.19 4.89
C VAL A 90 7.68 -10.53 5.36
N ASP A 91 6.76 -10.48 6.31
CA ASP A 91 6.14 -11.65 6.92
C ASP A 91 4.64 -11.41 7.08
N PHE A 92 3.88 -11.95 6.15
CA PHE A 92 2.43 -11.75 6.13
C PHE A 92 1.71 -12.40 7.31
N GLU A 93 2.28 -13.44 7.92
CA GLU A 93 1.69 -14.05 9.11
C GLU A 93 1.83 -13.11 10.30
N VAL A 94 3.02 -12.56 10.54
CA VAL A 94 3.24 -11.56 11.61
C VAL A 94 2.39 -10.31 11.39
N TYR A 95 2.30 -9.84 10.15
CA TYR A 95 1.50 -8.65 9.85
C TYR A 95 0.02 -8.90 10.11
N SER A 96 -0.51 -10.01 9.63
CA SER A 96 -1.91 -10.35 9.80
C SER A 96 -2.30 -10.68 11.23
N ASP A 97 -1.40 -11.24 12.04
CA ASP A 97 -1.60 -11.42 13.48
C ASP A 97 -1.77 -10.08 14.20
N GLY A 98 -0.91 -9.12 13.90
CA GLY A 98 -1.00 -7.77 14.45
C GLY A 98 -2.31 -7.07 14.09
N TYR A 99 -2.73 -7.16 12.83
CA TYR A 99 -4.00 -6.59 12.39
C TYR A 99 -5.21 -7.31 12.95
N ALA A 100 -5.19 -8.65 13.03
CA ALA A 100 -6.27 -9.41 13.66
C ALA A 100 -6.46 -8.99 15.12
N ALA A 101 -5.37 -8.87 15.89
CA ALA A 101 -5.42 -8.40 17.26
C ALA A 101 -5.97 -6.96 17.36
N LEU A 102 -5.63 -6.08 16.41
CA LEU A 102 -6.23 -4.75 16.36
C LEU A 102 -7.74 -4.81 16.11
N PHE A 103 -8.20 -5.58 15.12
CA PHE A 103 -9.63 -5.74 14.84
C PHE A 103 -10.38 -6.34 16.01
N ASP A 104 -9.79 -7.28 16.74
CA ASP A 104 -10.40 -7.86 17.93
C ASP A 104 -10.53 -6.85 19.08
N LYS A 105 -9.62 -5.87 19.13
CA LYS A 105 -9.65 -4.79 20.10
C LYS A 105 -10.63 -3.67 19.75
N VAL A 106 -10.69 -3.27 18.47
CA VAL A 106 -11.52 -2.12 18.04
C VAL A 106 -12.92 -2.53 17.63
N GLY A 107 -13.14 -3.82 17.34
CA GLY A 107 -14.43 -4.35 16.91
C GLY A 107 -14.61 -4.31 15.38
N PRO A 108 -15.84 -4.53 14.91
CA PRO A 108 -16.16 -4.66 13.50
C PRO A 108 -15.86 -3.38 12.70
N ALA A 109 -15.01 -3.51 11.68
CA ALA A 109 -14.63 -2.38 10.83
C ALA A 109 -14.40 -2.79 9.37
N VAL A 110 -14.26 -1.80 8.50
CA VAL A 110 -13.82 -1.96 7.11
C VAL A 110 -12.31 -1.82 7.07
N PHE A 111 -11.65 -2.74 6.38
CA PHE A 111 -10.21 -2.71 6.20
C PHE A 111 -9.87 -2.08 4.85
N VAL A 112 -9.21 -0.94 4.85
CA VAL A 112 -8.73 -0.28 3.63
C VAL A 112 -7.24 -0.55 3.49
N THR A 113 -6.83 -1.12 2.38
CA THR A 113 -5.44 -1.47 2.09
C THR A 113 -4.97 -0.88 0.77
N HIS A 114 -3.67 -0.80 0.56
CA HIS A 114 -3.06 -0.37 -0.69
C HIS A 114 -1.76 -1.12 -0.94
N SER A 115 -1.50 -1.43 -2.20
CA SER A 115 -0.23 -1.97 -2.70
C SER A 115 0.25 -3.17 -1.87
N GLN A 116 1.43 -3.10 -1.24
CA GLN A 116 1.99 -4.16 -0.38
C GLN A 116 1.02 -4.60 0.75
N GLY A 117 0.13 -3.72 1.18
CA GLY A 117 -0.90 -4.03 2.17
C GLY A 117 -2.04 -4.92 1.65
N GLY A 118 -2.20 -5.08 0.34
CA GLY A 118 -3.26 -5.90 -0.24
C GLY A 118 -3.26 -7.34 0.27
N PRO A 119 -2.17 -8.11 0.09
CA PRO A 119 -2.07 -9.47 0.63
C PRO A 119 -2.31 -9.54 2.14
N VAL A 120 -1.83 -8.57 2.90
CA VAL A 120 -2.06 -8.52 4.35
C VAL A 120 -3.54 -8.50 4.68
N GLY A 121 -4.36 -7.79 3.90
CA GLY A 121 -5.82 -7.78 4.06
C GLY A 121 -6.41 -9.18 3.97
N TRP A 122 -6.01 -9.94 2.96
CA TRP A 122 -6.49 -11.31 2.74
C TRP A 122 -6.04 -12.29 3.83
N PHE A 123 -4.79 -12.19 4.27
CA PHE A 123 -4.29 -13.00 5.38
C PHE A 123 -5.02 -12.68 6.69
N THR A 124 -5.28 -11.40 6.96
CA THR A 124 -5.98 -10.96 8.18
C THR A 124 -7.44 -11.44 8.19
N LEU A 125 -8.12 -11.43 7.04
CA LEU A 125 -9.51 -11.91 6.92
C LEU A 125 -9.69 -13.35 7.40
N ARG A 126 -8.66 -14.19 7.31
CA ARG A 126 -8.68 -15.57 7.77
C ARG A 126 -8.56 -15.70 9.28
N LYS A 127 -8.14 -14.64 9.99
CA LYS A 127 -7.77 -14.68 11.42
C LYS A 127 -8.77 -13.99 12.33
N THR A 128 -9.65 -13.14 11.81
CA THR A 128 -10.66 -12.44 12.61
C THR A 128 -11.99 -12.34 11.87
N LYS A 129 -13.10 -12.33 12.62
CA LYS A 129 -14.46 -12.12 12.08
C LYS A 129 -14.87 -10.63 12.11
N ASN A 130 -14.01 -9.75 12.59
CA ASN A 130 -14.29 -8.33 12.76
C ASN A 130 -14.04 -7.50 11.50
N ILE A 131 -13.57 -8.10 10.41
CA ILE A 131 -13.49 -7.44 9.11
C ILE A 131 -14.85 -7.56 8.42
N ARG A 132 -15.53 -6.42 8.22
CA ARG A 132 -16.84 -6.36 7.55
C ARG A 132 -16.73 -6.28 6.04
N ALA A 133 -15.68 -5.63 5.55
CA ALA A 133 -15.33 -5.55 4.14
C ALA A 133 -13.86 -5.19 3.99
N ILE A 134 -13.29 -5.49 2.85
CA ILE A 134 -11.96 -5.04 2.45
C ILE A 134 -12.11 -4.16 1.21
N VAL A 135 -11.52 -2.97 1.26
CA VAL A 135 -11.34 -2.10 0.09
C VAL A 135 -9.85 -2.05 -0.18
N SER A 136 -9.42 -2.69 -1.26
CA SER A 136 -8.01 -2.78 -1.60
C SER A 136 -7.73 -2.00 -2.87
N TYR A 137 -6.93 -0.94 -2.73
CA TYR A 137 -6.48 -0.13 -3.86
C TYR A 137 -5.19 -0.72 -4.42
N GLU A 138 -5.20 -1.06 -5.70
CA GLU A 138 -4.02 -1.57 -6.43
C GLU A 138 -3.21 -2.60 -5.61
N PRO A 139 -3.83 -3.71 -5.16
CA PRO A 139 -3.18 -4.66 -4.27
C PRO A 139 -1.93 -5.24 -4.95
N GLY A 140 -0.80 -5.17 -4.26
CA GLY A 140 0.42 -5.83 -4.68
C GLY A 140 0.38 -7.32 -4.32
N GLY A 141 0.67 -8.18 -5.29
CA GLY A 141 0.69 -9.62 -5.07
C GLY A 141 -0.60 -10.34 -5.44
N GLN A 142 -0.81 -11.51 -4.85
CA GLN A 142 -1.95 -12.37 -5.19
C GLN A 142 -3.27 -11.78 -4.72
N VAL A 143 -4.25 -11.81 -5.60
CA VAL A 143 -5.65 -11.53 -5.27
C VAL A 143 -6.38 -12.87 -5.12
N PRO A 144 -7.12 -13.10 -4.05
CA PRO A 144 -7.89 -14.32 -3.88
C PRO A 144 -9.06 -14.35 -4.87
N PHE A 145 -9.26 -15.49 -5.50
CA PHE A 145 -10.43 -15.77 -6.31
C PHE A 145 -11.27 -16.83 -5.60
N PRO A 146 -12.60 -16.82 -5.77
CA PRO A 146 -13.43 -17.93 -5.35
C PRO A 146 -12.96 -19.25 -6.00
N GLU A 147 -13.19 -20.36 -5.32
CA GLU A 147 -12.86 -21.67 -5.84
C GLU A 147 -13.51 -21.90 -7.23
N GLY A 148 -12.75 -22.38 -8.18
CA GLY A 148 -13.19 -22.60 -9.55
C GLY A 148 -13.29 -21.34 -10.43
N GLN A 149 -13.00 -20.14 -9.88
CA GLN A 149 -13.01 -18.86 -10.62
C GLN A 149 -11.61 -18.29 -10.86
N VAL A 150 -10.58 -19.02 -10.53
CA VAL A 150 -9.20 -18.60 -10.80
C VAL A 150 -9.02 -18.50 -12.33
N PRO A 151 -8.63 -17.35 -12.88
CA PRO A 151 -8.37 -17.21 -14.30
C PRO A 151 -7.31 -18.21 -14.77
N GLN A 152 -7.51 -18.79 -15.94
CA GLN A 152 -6.52 -19.67 -16.54
C GLN A 152 -5.26 -18.89 -16.91
N GLU A 153 -4.11 -19.55 -16.86
CA GLU A 153 -2.86 -18.94 -17.30
C GLU A 153 -3.01 -18.46 -18.77
N GLY A 154 -2.60 -17.21 -19.02
CA GLY A 154 -2.78 -16.55 -20.33
C GLY A 154 -4.09 -15.78 -20.51
N GLN A 155 -5.02 -15.84 -19.55
CA GLN A 155 -6.20 -14.96 -19.54
C GLN A 155 -5.91 -13.61 -18.86
N TYR A 156 -4.72 -13.41 -18.36
CA TYR A 156 -4.28 -12.14 -17.79
C TYR A 156 -3.81 -11.22 -18.91
N VAL A 157 -4.22 -9.98 -18.85
CA VAL A 157 -3.59 -8.94 -19.66
C VAL A 157 -2.13 -8.85 -19.25
N THR A 158 -1.22 -9.18 -20.16
CA THR A 158 0.21 -8.96 -19.92
C THR A 158 0.46 -7.46 -19.96
N ARG A 159 0.74 -6.88 -18.82
CA ARG A 159 1.01 -5.46 -18.72
C ARG A 159 2.46 -5.20 -19.10
N SER A 160 2.66 -4.43 -20.15
CA SER A 160 3.99 -3.92 -20.48
C SER A 160 4.20 -2.57 -19.79
N ASN A 161 5.36 -2.36 -19.21
CA ASN A 161 5.81 -1.04 -18.76
C ASN A 161 6.35 -0.28 -19.98
N THR A 162 5.47 0.13 -20.86
CA THR A 162 5.83 1.00 -21.99
C THR A 162 5.52 2.44 -21.64
N SER A 163 6.08 3.37 -22.39
CA SER A 163 5.77 4.81 -22.30
C SER A 163 4.29 5.12 -22.55
N GLU A 164 3.55 4.18 -23.07
CA GLU A 164 2.11 4.29 -23.38
C GLU A 164 1.21 3.91 -22.21
N GLY A 165 1.80 3.53 -21.08
CA GLY A 165 1.08 3.13 -19.89
C GLY A 165 0.96 1.62 -19.75
N ILE A 166 0.00 1.18 -18.93
CA ILE A 166 -0.29 -0.23 -18.70
C ILE A 166 -1.56 -0.56 -19.47
N GLU A 167 -1.45 -1.42 -20.42
CA GLU A 167 -2.59 -2.11 -21.00
C GLU A 167 -3.03 -3.31 -20.17
#